data_1e91c04b20a90611729e0873cfeccae0
#
_entry.id   1e91c04b20a90611729e0873cfeccae0
#
_cell.length_a   1.000
_cell.length_b   1.000
_cell.length_c   1.000
_cell.angle_alpha   90.00
_cell.angle_beta   90.00
_cell.angle_gamma   90.00
#
_symmetry.space_group_name_H-M   'P 1'
#
loop_
_entity.id
_entity.type
_entity.pdbx_description
1 polymer ?
#
loop_
_entity_poly.entity_id
_entity_poly.type
_entity_poly.pdbx_seq_one_letter_code
_entity_poly.pdbx_strand_id
1 'polypeptide(L)'
;MTIEFLNPEEAPAPAAFYSNLAILPPGKRIPVIAGQIGNLIDGSMVEGLEAQYEQTLKNIHALVTSQGGSKNDIARITVFLTEEPSDWSKIKDANEKYLNQPPPAKTLIYLSKLFKPEVIVEIEALAAVD
;
A
#
# COMPACT_ATOMS: atom_id res chain seq x y z
N MET A 1 -1.26 -13.87 16.69
CA MET A 1 -0.63 -14.37 15.46
C MET A 1 -0.52 -13.24 14.45
N THR A 2 0.53 -13.28 13.65
CA THR A 2 0.81 -12.26 12.63
C THR A 2 0.63 -12.81 11.22
N ILE A 3 0.54 -11.91 10.25
CA ILE A 3 0.52 -12.31 8.84
C ILE A 3 1.87 -12.95 8.49
N GLU A 4 1.84 -14.07 7.76
CA GLU A 4 3.04 -14.66 7.20
C GLU A 4 3.25 -14.13 5.78
N PHE A 5 4.41 -13.50 5.53
CA PHE A 5 4.79 -13.04 4.21
C PHE A 5 5.83 -14.01 3.65
N LEU A 6 5.51 -14.67 2.55
CA LEU A 6 6.29 -15.79 2.04
C LEU A 6 6.65 -15.63 0.56
N ASN A 7 7.81 -16.18 0.22
CA ASN A 7 8.26 -16.25 -1.17
C ASN A 7 8.71 -17.69 -1.46
N PRO A 8 7.75 -18.64 -1.59
CA PRO A 8 8.08 -20.05 -1.81
C PRO A 8 8.90 -20.21 -3.11
N GLU A 9 9.84 -21.16 -3.07
CA GLU A 9 10.75 -21.39 -4.21
C GLU A 9 10.07 -22.01 -5.43
N GLU A 10 8.80 -22.45 -5.29
CA GLU A 10 8.00 -22.96 -6.40
C GLU A 10 7.60 -21.85 -7.39
N ALA A 11 7.79 -20.59 -7.04
CA ALA A 11 7.56 -19.46 -7.93
C ALA A 11 8.80 -18.56 -7.98
N PRO A 12 8.97 -17.75 -9.04
CA PRO A 12 10.09 -16.82 -9.11
C PRO A 12 10.12 -15.86 -7.93
N ALA A 13 11.35 -15.50 -7.51
CA ALA A 13 11.53 -14.51 -6.45
C ALA A 13 10.92 -13.16 -6.85
N PRO A 14 10.47 -12.34 -5.87
CA PRO A 14 9.92 -11.03 -6.18
C PRO A 14 10.91 -10.16 -6.94
N ALA A 15 10.43 -9.48 -7.99
CA ALA A 15 11.25 -8.61 -8.82
C ALA A 15 11.44 -7.20 -8.20
N ALA A 16 10.71 -6.88 -7.14
CA ALA A 16 10.71 -5.57 -6.51
C ALA A 16 10.31 -5.69 -5.03
N PHE A 17 9.92 -4.58 -4.41
CA PHE A 17 9.53 -4.53 -3.01
C PHE A 17 8.10 -5.06 -2.83
N TYR A 18 7.98 -6.38 -2.71
CA TYR A 18 6.73 -7.07 -2.35
C TYR A 18 7.02 -8.51 -1.95
N SER A 19 6.08 -9.14 -1.25
CA SER A 19 6.08 -10.59 -1.03
C SER A 19 5.15 -11.24 -2.04
N ASN A 20 5.51 -12.41 -2.52
CA ASN A 20 4.67 -13.16 -3.46
C ASN A 20 3.36 -13.60 -2.82
N LEU A 21 3.38 -13.86 -1.51
CA LEU A 21 2.29 -14.51 -0.81
C LEU A 21 2.15 -13.94 0.60
N ALA A 22 0.92 -13.69 1.00
CA ALA A 22 0.60 -13.35 2.38
C ALA A 22 -0.47 -14.31 2.88
N ILE A 23 -0.24 -14.92 4.04
CA ILE A 23 -1.22 -15.80 4.68
C ILE A 23 -1.75 -15.08 5.91
N LEU A 24 -3.06 -14.89 5.95
CA LEU A 24 -3.75 -14.28 7.06
C LEU A 24 -4.02 -15.32 8.13
N PRO A 25 -3.67 -15.07 9.40
CA PRO A 25 -3.98 -16.03 10.47
C PRO A 25 -5.50 -16.11 10.71
N PRO A 26 -5.99 -17.23 11.19
CA PRO A 26 -7.42 -17.38 11.46
C PRO A 26 -7.88 -16.44 12.59
N GLY A 27 -9.16 -16.10 12.58
CA GLY A 27 -9.77 -15.31 13.66
C GLY A 27 -9.54 -13.82 13.58
N LYS A 28 -8.88 -13.34 12.54
CA LYS A 28 -8.66 -11.88 12.34
C LYS A 28 -9.87 -11.23 11.69
N ARG A 29 -10.12 -9.96 12.06
CA ARG A 29 -11.00 -9.09 11.29
C ARG A 29 -10.22 -8.62 10.07
N ILE A 30 -10.89 -8.45 8.94
CA ILE A 30 -10.25 -8.12 7.67
C ILE A 30 -10.73 -6.74 7.20
N PRO A 31 -10.03 -5.65 7.53
CA PRO A 31 -10.32 -4.35 6.93
C PRO A 31 -10.12 -4.39 5.42
N VAL A 32 -11.18 -4.13 4.68
CA VAL A 32 -11.12 -3.97 3.23
C VAL A 32 -11.09 -2.46 2.98
N ILE A 33 -9.94 -1.97 2.52
CA ILE A 33 -9.70 -0.54 2.42
C ILE A 33 -9.89 -0.10 0.97
N ALA A 34 -10.85 0.81 0.77
CA ALA A 34 -11.10 1.38 -0.54
C ALA A 34 -9.88 2.13 -1.06
N GLY A 35 -9.83 2.36 -2.37
CA GLY A 35 -8.76 3.14 -2.97
C GLY A 35 -8.62 4.49 -2.28
N GLN A 36 -7.43 4.75 -1.76
CA GLN A 36 -7.05 6.01 -1.11
C GLN A 36 -6.22 6.83 -2.07
N ILE A 37 -6.27 8.14 -1.92
CA ILE A 37 -5.49 9.07 -2.73
C ILE A 37 -4.69 9.99 -1.82
N GLY A 38 -3.84 10.83 -2.42
CA GLY A 38 -2.92 11.69 -1.66
C GLY A 38 -3.58 12.97 -1.15
N ASN A 39 -4.74 12.87 -0.50
CA ASN A 39 -5.40 14.02 0.08
C ASN A 39 -5.16 14.11 1.58
N LEU A 40 -5.19 15.34 2.07
CA LEU A 40 -5.11 15.63 3.50
C LEU A 40 -6.50 15.48 4.13
N ILE A 41 -6.55 15.59 5.45
CA ILE A 41 -7.81 15.39 6.18
C ILE A 41 -8.86 16.45 5.82
N ASP A 42 -8.41 17.64 5.38
CA ASP A 42 -9.32 18.69 4.93
C ASP A 42 -9.79 18.49 3.48
N GLY A 43 -9.32 17.42 2.81
CA GLY A 43 -9.68 17.09 1.45
C GLY A 43 -8.77 17.65 0.38
N SER A 44 -7.85 18.55 0.73
CA SER A 44 -6.91 19.10 -0.26
C SER A 44 -5.89 18.06 -0.71
N MET A 45 -5.51 18.12 -2.00
CA MET A 45 -4.59 17.16 -2.61
C MET A 45 -3.16 17.69 -2.52
N VAL A 46 -2.21 16.83 -2.11
CA VAL A 46 -0.79 17.17 -2.23
C VAL A 46 -0.36 17.06 -3.70
N GLU A 47 0.67 17.79 -4.08
CA GLU A 47 1.12 17.84 -5.46
C GLU A 47 2.36 16.96 -5.69
N GLY A 48 2.39 16.33 -6.84
CA GLY A 48 3.49 15.48 -7.26
C GLY A 48 3.29 14.03 -6.89
N LEU A 49 3.83 13.13 -7.72
CA LEU A 49 3.61 11.69 -7.58
C LEU A 49 4.16 11.17 -6.25
N GLU A 50 5.40 11.50 -5.92
CA GLU A 50 6.05 10.97 -4.73
C GLU A 50 5.34 11.45 -3.45
N ALA A 51 4.93 12.71 -3.42
CA ALA A 51 4.18 13.26 -2.29
C ALA A 51 2.80 12.61 -2.17
N GLN A 52 2.11 12.42 -3.30
CA GLN A 52 0.82 11.73 -3.31
C GLN A 52 0.97 10.27 -2.85
N TYR A 53 2.02 9.59 -3.28
CA TYR A 53 2.29 8.21 -2.89
C TYR A 53 2.45 8.10 -1.37
N GLU A 54 3.30 8.95 -0.79
CA GLU A 54 3.52 8.93 0.66
C GLU A 54 2.23 9.26 1.42
N GLN A 55 1.50 10.31 1.01
CA GLN A 55 0.27 10.68 1.69
C GLN A 55 -0.79 9.59 1.58
N THR A 56 -0.86 8.91 0.43
CA THR A 56 -1.79 7.80 0.23
C THR A 56 -1.50 6.66 1.20
N LEU A 57 -0.23 6.26 1.35
CA LEU A 57 0.16 5.23 2.32
C LEU A 57 -0.12 5.68 3.75
N LYS A 58 0.12 6.94 4.06
CA LYS A 58 -0.20 7.50 5.37
C LYS A 58 -1.69 7.40 5.67
N ASN A 59 -2.54 7.67 4.68
CA ASN A 59 -3.99 7.54 4.83
C ASN A 59 -4.40 6.09 5.08
N ILE A 60 -3.82 5.14 4.34
CA ILE A 60 -4.06 3.71 4.57
C ILE A 60 -3.64 3.31 5.99
N HIS A 61 -2.44 3.74 6.40
CA HIS A 61 -1.92 3.45 7.74
C HIS A 61 -2.86 4.01 8.83
N ALA A 62 -3.38 5.22 8.63
CA ALA A 62 -4.34 5.81 9.57
C ALA A 62 -5.62 4.99 9.68
N LEU A 63 -6.12 4.46 8.57
CA LEU A 63 -7.31 3.60 8.58
C LEU A 63 -7.05 2.29 9.32
N VAL A 64 -5.89 1.67 9.10
CA VAL A 64 -5.53 0.42 9.78
C VAL A 64 -5.35 0.66 11.28
N THR A 65 -4.67 1.74 11.67
CA THR A 65 -4.48 2.05 13.09
C THR A 65 -5.79 2.41 13.78
N SER A 66 -6.76 2.99 13.06
CA SER A 66 -8.08 3.26 13.63
C SER A 66 -8.82 1.99 14.04
N GLN A 67 -8.42 0.84 13.50
CA GLN A 67 -9.00 -0.47 13.81
C GLN A 67 -8.10 -1.29 14.74
N GLY A 68 -7.11 -0.65 15.36
CA GLY A 68 -6.23 -1.30 16.32
C GLY A 68 -5.04 -2.02 15.70
N GLY A 69 -4.82 -1.84 14.40
CA GLY A 69 -3.70 -2.46 13.70
C GLY A 69 -2.47 -1.57 13.60
N SER A 70 -1.48 -2.07 12.88
CA SER A 70 -0.23 -1.37 12.60
C SER A 70 0.18 -1.65 11.15
N LYS A 71 1.30 -1.08 10.71
CA LYS A 71 1.83 -1.37 9.39
C LYS A 71 2.12 -2.85 9.16
N ASN A 72 2.33 -3.61 10.24
CA ASN A 72 2.58 -5.05 10.16
C ASN A 72 1.33 -5.84 9.79
N ASP A 73 0.17 -5.22 9.85
CA ASP A 73 -1.12 -5.88 9.61
C ASP A 73 -1.64 -5.61 8.20
N ILE A 74 -0.89 -4.90 7.36
CA ILE A 74 -1.25 -4.68 5.96
C ILE A 74 -0.77 -5.88 5.15
N ALA A 75 -1.73 -6.65 4.62
CA ALA A 75 -1.45 -7.91 3.92
C ALA A 75 -1.19 -7.71 2.43
N ARG A 76 -1.91 -6.79 1.81
CA ARG A 76 -1.86 -6.55 0.37
C ARG A 76 -2.15 -5.10 0.05
N ILE A 77 -1.43 -4.58 -0.93
CA ILE A 77 -1.76 -3.31 -1.58
C ILE A 77 -1.82 -3.48 -3.08
N THR A 78 -2.70 -2.71 -3.73
CA THR A 78 -2.72 -2.54 -5.18
C THR A 78 -2.44 -1.07 -5.46
N VAL A 79 -1.39 -0.81 -6.22
CA VAL A 79 -0.94 0.55 -6.51
C VAL A 79 -1.29 0.90 -7.95
N PHE A 80 -2.03 2.00 -8.14
CA PHE A 80 -2.40 2.52 -9.45
C PHE A 80 -1.69 3.85 -9.65
N LEU A 81 -0.92 3.95 -10.74
CA LEU A 81 -0.16 5.15 -11.08
C LEU A 81 -0.51 5.60 -12.50
N THR A 82 -0.64 6.91 -12.72
CA THR A 82 -0.86 7.44 -14.06
C THR A 82 0.43 7.83 -14.76
N GLU A 83 1.55 7.80 -14.05
CA GLU A 83 2.88 8.07 -14.60
C GLU A 83 3.94 7.34 -13.78
N GLU A 84 5.14 7.25 -14.32
CA GLU A 84 6.24 6.62 -13.62
C GLU A 84 6.86 7.59 -12.61
N PRO A 85 7.21 7.13 -11.39
CA PRO A 85 7.90 7.99 -10.44
C PRO A 85 9.21 8.52 -11.01
N SER A 86 9.52 9.79 -10.73
CA SER A 86 10.80 10.39 -11.11
C SER A 86 11.90 10.11 -10.08
N ASP A 87 11.51 9.78 -8.85
CA ASP A 87 12.45 9.51 -7.76
C ASP A 87 12.00 8.28 -6.96
N TRP A 88 12.50 7.12 -7.37
CA TRP A 88 12.18 5.85 -6.71
C TRP A 88 12.69 5.78 -5.27
N SER A 89 13.71 6.60 -4.90
CA SER A 89 14.20 6.59 -3.52
C SER A 89 13.13 7.12 -2.54
N LYS A 90 12.33 8.08 -2.97
CA LYS A 90 11.22 8.59 -2.15
C LYS A 90 10.09 7.57 -2.02
N ILE A 91 9.85 6.80 -3.08
CA ILE A 91 8.89 5.69 -3.03
C ILE A 91 9.36 4.63 -2.02
N LYS A 92 10.65 4.28 -2.07
CA LYS A 92 11.26 3.34 -1.13
C LYS A 92 11.14 3.83 0.31
N ASP A 93 11.44 5.10 0.56
CA ASP A 93 11.35 5.69 1.90
C ASP A 93 9.92 5.61 2.44
N ALA A 94 8.93 5.92 1.61
CA ALA A 94 7.52 5.83 2.00
C ALA A 94 7.13 4.37 2.31
N ASN A 95 7.59 3.43 1.49
CA ASN A 95 7.34 2.01 1.73
C ASN A 95 7.91 1.56 3.07
N GLU A 96 9.15 1.94 3.38
CA GLU A 96 9.79 1.57 4.65
C GLU A 96 9.06 2.17 5.85
N LYS A 97 8.52 3.36 5.69
CA LYS A 97 7.85 4.07 6.77
C LYS A 97 6.48 3.47 7.10
N TYR A 98 5.71 3.08 6.09
CA TYR A 98 4.29 2.73 6.24
C TYR A 98 3.95 1.26 5.99
N LEU A 99 4.87 0.47 5.50
CA LEU A 99 4.65 -0.95 5.21
C LEU A 99 5.60 -1.83 6.01
N ASN A 100 5.20 -3.09 6.19
CA ASN A 100 5.98 -4.07 6.95
C ASN A 100 7.28 -4.46 6.21
N GLN A 101 8.22 -4.98 6.98
CA GLN A 101 9.36 -5.75 6.51
C GLN A 101 9.29 -7.15 7.13
N PRO A 102 9.09 -8.22 6.34
CA PRO A 102 9.00 -8.26 4.86
C PRO A 102 7.77 -7.54 4.32
N PRO A 103 7.79 -7.08 3.04
CA PRO A 103 6.72 -6.26 2.49
C PRO A 103 5.44 -7.05 2.22
N PRO A 104 4.28 -6.35 2.12
CA PRO A 104 3.02 -7.00 1.77
C PRO A 104 3.02 -7.53 0.34
N ALA A 105 2.06 -8.40 0.03
CA ALA A 105 1.76 -8.74 -1.35
C ALA A 105 1.35 -7.46 -2.09
N LYS A 106 1.77 -7.31 -3.37
CA LYS A 106 1.54 -6.06 -4.10
C LYS A 106 1.38 -6.31 -5.58
N THR A 107 0.49 -5.54 -6.18
CA THR A 107 0.40 -5.39 -7.62
C THR A 107 0.50 -3.90 -7.93
N LEU A 108 1.30 -3.54 -8.94
CA LEU A 108 1.43 -2.17 -9.40
C LEU A 108 0.99 -2.10 -10.86
N ILE A 109 0.11 -1.15 -11.16
CA ILE A 109 -0.49 -0.99 -12.48
C ILE A 109 -0.34 0.46 -12.93
N TYR A 110 0.14 0.66 -14.14
CA TYR A 110 0.08 1.96 -14.82
C TYR A 110 -1.18 2.02 -15.65
N LEU A 111 -1.87 3.17 -15.58
CA LEU A 111 -3.10 3.38 -16.34
C LEU A 111 -3.15 4.83 -16.84
N SER A 112 -4.03 5.09 -17.82
CA SER A 112 -4.04 6.38 -18.49
C SER A 112 -4.57 7.52 -17.61
N LYS A 113 -5.51 7.22 -16.70
CA LYS A 113 -6.07 8.24 -15.80
C LYS A 113 -6.79 7.59 -14.63
N LEU A 114 -6.91 8.34 -13.54
CA LEU A 114 -7.77 8.03 -12.42
C LEU A 114 -9.01 8.92 -12.49
N PHE A 115 -9.81 8.99 -11.41
CA PHE A 115 -11.12 9.65 -11.48
C PHE A 115 -11.05 11.17 -11.66
N LYS A 116 -9.89 11.81 -11.40
CA LYS A 116 -9.66 13.24 -11.65
C LYS A 116 -8.25 13.45 -12.17
N PRO A 117 -8.01 14.50 -13.00
CA PRO A 117 -6.68 14.73 -13.58
C PRO A 117 -5.56 14.95 -12.55
N GLU A 118 -5.85 15.56 -11.41
CA GLU A 118 -4.86 15.82 -10.37
C GLU A 118 -4.52 14.57 -9.54
N VAL A 119 -5.30 13.49 -9.65
CA VAL A 119 -5.05 12.25 -8.94
C VAL A 119 -4.14 11.38 -9.80
N ILE A 120 -2.89 11.22 -9.36
CA ILE A 120 -1.89 10.44 -10.10
C ILE A 120 -1.47 9.17 -9.37
N VAL A 121 -1.90 9.01 -8.11
CA VAL A 121 -1.68 7.81 -7.30
C VAL A 121 -3.00 7.42 -6.63
N GLU A 122 -3.32 6.14 -6.69
CA GLU A 122 -4.39 5.56 -5.89
C GLU A 122 -3.93 4.19 -5.39
N ILE A 123 -4.18 3.87 -4.12
CA ILE A 123 -3.79 2.60 -3.52
C ILE A 123 -4.96 2.05 -2.72
N GLU A 124 -5.31 0.80 -2.97
CA GLU A 124 -6.24 0.04 -2.15
C GLU A 124 -5.48 -1.00 -1.33
N ALA A 125 -6.08 -1.49 -0.26
CA ALA A 125 -5.39 -2.41 0.64
C ALA A 125 -6.32 -3.40 1.30
N LEU A 126 -5.74 -4.52 1.75
CA LEU A 126 -6.34 -5.46 2.67
C LEU A 126 -5.44 -5.57 3.89
N ALA A 127 -6.03 -5.62 5.07
CA ALA A 127 -5.32 -5.79 6.32
C ALA A 127 -5.95 -6.91 7.14
N ALA A 128 -5.26 -7.36 8.18
CA ALA A 128 -5.78 -8.35 9.12
C ALA A 128 -5.44 -7.88 10.52
N VAL A 129 -6.47 -7.59 11.33
CA VAL A 129 -6.31 -7.03 12.68
C VAL A 129 -7.06 -7.87 13.71
N ASP A 130 -6.69 -7.73 14.99
CA ASP A 130 -7.37 -8.43 16.07
C ASP A 130 -8.79 -7.92 16.33
#